data_2adc6b33aa8b369c0f3798289df1e251
#
_entry.id   2adc6b33aa8b369c0f3798289df1e251
#
_cell.length_a   1.000
_cell.length_b   1.000
_cell.length_c   1.000
_cell.angle_alpha   90.00
_cell.angle_beta   90.00
_cell.angle_gamma   90.00
#
_symmetry.space_group_name_H-M   'P 1'
#
loop_
_entity.id
_entity.type
_entity.pdbx_description
1 polymer ?
#
loop_
_entity_poly.entity_id
_entity_poly.type
_entity_poly.pdbx_seq_one_letter_code
_entity_poly.pdbx_strand_id
1 'polypeptide(L)'
;MSVRKLKPVTPAQRFRVVNGFDAITTDKPEKSLLLPKKRTGGRNNRGKMTVRHRGGGHKKRYRLIDFKRNKFDIVAEVKSIEYDPNRTAFIALLEYKDRERRYIIAQNGLQIGQKIISGENASPEVGNALYLSKIPLGTIISCIELNPGAGAVLARSAGAFAQLMAREKKLATIKLPSGETRTVPTTCIATIGVVSNSDHQLLVSGKAGRSRWIGRRPRTRPVAMNPVDHPMGGGEGRASGGHPRSKNGIPAKGFRTRSKNKASNKFILERRKK
;
A
#
# COMPACT_ATOMS: atom_id res chain seq x y z
N MET A 1 -8.62 -15.08 -14.22
CA MET A 1 -8.95 -14.45 -12.89
C MET A 1 -7.90 -14.89 -11.88
N SER A 2 -7.24 -13.96 -11.23
CA SER A 2 -6.14 -14.27 -10.29
C SER A 2 -6.61 -14.80 -8.93
N VAL A 3 -7.91 -14.94 -8.68
CA VAL A 3 -8.46 -15.47 -7.43
C VAL A 3 -9.30 -16.72 -7.64
N ARG A 4 -9.17 -17.69 -6.73
CA ARG A 4 -9.92 -18.94 -6.74
C ARG A 4 -10.56 -19.22 -5.38
N LYS A 5 -11.79 -19.67 -5.39
CA LYS A 5 -12.50 -20.20 -4.22
C LYS A 5 -12.07 -21.66 -3.99
N LEU A 6 -11.78 -22.02 -2.75
CA LEU A 6 -11.43 -23.42 -2.42
C LEU A 6 -12.67 -24.28 -2.25
N LYS A 7 -12.51 -25.61 -2.43
CA LYS A 7 -13.55 -26.59 -2.14
C LYS A 7 -13.88 -26.59 -0.63
N PRO A 8 -15.15 -26.71 -0.23
CA PRO A 8 -15.60 -26.62 1.16
C PRO A 8 -15.34 -27.92 1.96
N VAL A 9 -14.12 -28.43 1.92
CA VAL A 9 -13.72 -29.69 2.59
C VAL A 9 -13.64 -29.52 4.12
N THR A 10 -13.30 -28.34 4.59
CA THR A 10 -13.23 -27.99 6.02
C THR A 10 -13.91 -26.67 6.31
N PRO A 11 -14.34 -26.40 7.58
CA PRO A 11 -14.95 -25.11 7.93
C PRO A 11 -14.10 -23.91 7.53
N ALA A 12 -12.77 -24.02 7.67
CA ALA A 12 -11.83 -22.93 7.30
C ALA A 12 -11.70 -22.72 5.78
N GLN A 13 -11.98 -23.73 4.97
CA GLN A 13 -11.91 -23.64 3.50
C GLN A 13 -13.23 -23.22 2.86
N ARG A 14 -14.36 -23.43 3.55
CA ARG A 14 -15.71 -23.15 3.01
C ARG A 14 -15.85 -21.76 2.39
N PHE A 15 -15.33 -20.73 3.04
CA PHE A 15 -15.42 -19.35 2.59
C PHE A 15 -14.08 -18.76 2.12
N ARG A 16 -13.07 -19.63 1.98
CA ARG A 16 -11.73 -19.18 1.67
C ARG A 16 -11.59 -18.87 0.18
N VAL A 17 -11.07 -17.65 -0.11
CA VAL A 17 -10.65 -17.22 -1.45
C VAL A 17 -9.17 -16.94 -1.41
N VAL A 18 -8.41 -17.51 -2.34
CA VAL A 18 -6.96 -17.40 -2.43
C VAL A 18 -6.53 -16.75 -3.74
N ASN A 19 -5.34 -16.12 -3.74
CA ASN A 19 -4.71 -15.66 -4.97
C ASN A 19 -4.16 -16.85 -5.76
N GLY A 20 -4.35 -16.86 -7.07
CA GLY A 20 -3.79 -17.86 -7.99
C GLY A 20 -2.29 -17.63 -8.25
N PHE A 21 -1.80 -16.40 -8.06
CA PHE A 21 -0.43 -15.99 -8.35
C PHE A 21 -0.02 -16.14 -9.82
N ASP A 22 -0.97 -16.10 -10.75
CA ASP A 22 -0.75 -16.33 -12.18
C ASP A 22 0.26 -15.35 -12.83
N ALA A 23 0.37 -14.14 -12.28
CA ALA A 23 1.31 -13.12 -12.77
C ALA A 23 2.73 -13.25 -12.20
N ILE A 24 2.97 -14.16 -11.26
CA ILE A 24 4.29 -14.36 -10.66
C ILE A 24 5.11 -15.31 -11.53
N THR A 25 6.33 -14.91 -11.84
CA THR A 25 7.21 -15.65 -12.74
C THR A 25 8.32 -16.41 -12.01
N THR A 26 8.67 -15.97 -10.79
CA THR A 26 9.65 -16.66 -9.93
C THR A 26 9.31 -16.48 -8.46
N ASP A 27 9.62 -17.46 -7.66
CA ASP A 27 9.47 -17.46 -6.20
C ASP A 27 10.80 -17.16 -5.47
N LYS A 28 11.93 -17.14 -6.19
CA LYS A 28 13.26 -16.88 -5.66
C LYS A 28 13.61 -15.39 -5.78
N PRO A 29 13.70 -14.66 -4.65
CA PRO A 29 14.06 -13.25 -4.69
C PRO A 29 15.55 -13.04 -4.90
N GLU A 30 15.92 -11.89 -5.49
CA GLU A 30 17.31 -11.45 -5.65
C GLU A 30 17.95 -11.22 -4.27
N LYS A 31 19.02 -11.97 -3.97
CA LYS A 31 19.65 -12.00 -2.63
C LYS A 31 20.28 -10.66 -2.24
N SER A 32 20.89 -9.97 -3.20
CA SER A 32 21.55 -8.67 -3.00
C SER A 32 20.59 -7.56 -2.55
N LEU A 33 19.30 -7.68 -2.91
CA LEU A 33 18.25 -6.71 -2.60
C LEU A 33 17.41 -7.09 -1.36
N LEU A 34 17.88 -8.06 -0.56
CA LEU A 34 17.20 -8.49 0.65
C LEU A 34 17.85 -7.95 1.91
N LEU A 35 17.05 -7.34 2.77
CA LEU A 35 17.48 -6.91 4.11
C LEU A 35 16.77 -7.70 5.21
N PRO A 36 17.42 -7.89 6.37
CA PRO A 36 16.77 -8.45 7.54
C PRO A 36 15.65 -7.51 8.03
N LYS A 37 14.49 -8.09 8.37
CA LYS A 37 13.37 -7.35 8.95
C LYS A 37 13.19 -7.72 10.42
N LYS A 38 13.70 -6.89 11.32
CA LYS A 38 13.49 -7.04 12.77
C LYS A 38 12.01 -6.86 13.14
N ARG A 39 11.56 -7.62 14.15
CA ARG A 39 10.20 -7.53 14.69
C ARG A 39 10.21 -6.68 15.94
N THR A 40 9.46 -5.60 15.93
CA THR A 40 9.39 -4.67 17.07
C THR A 40 8.26 -5.00 18.04
N GLY A 41 7.33 -5.89 17.67
CA GLY A 41 6.16 -6.20 18.50
C GLY A 41 5.26 -4.98 18.80
N GLY A 42 5.29 -3.96 17.96
CA GLY A 42 4.54 -2.72 18.12
C GLY A 42 5.19 -1.72 19.09
N ARG A 43 6.47 -1.92 19.46
CA ARG A 43 7.26 -1.01 20.29
C ARG A 43 7.98 0.02 19.42
N ASN A 44 8.16 1.22 19.97
CA ASN A 44 8.98 2.27 19.37
C ASN A 44 10.48 2.09 19.75
N ASN A 45 11.32 3.05 19.35
CA ASN A 45 12.76 3.06 19.66
C ASN A 45 13.08 3.16 21.16
N ARG A 46 12.12 3.63 21.99
CA ARG A 46 12.22 3.70 23.46
C ARG A 46 11.65 2.45 24.16
N GLY A 47 11.32 1.39 23.41
CA GLY A 47 10.72 0.16 23.95
C GLY A 47 9.25 0.27 24.34
N LYS A 48 8.62 1.47 24.26
CA LYS A 48 7.23 1.70 24.62
C LYS A 48 6.28 1.20 23.53
N MET A 49 5.22 0.48 23.93
CA MET A 49 4.21 -0.02 22.99
C MET A 49 3.34 1.13 22.45
N THR A 50 3.51 1.44 21.17
CA THR A 50 2.73 2.47 20.46
C THR A 50 1.62 1.88 19.59
N VAL A 51 1.79 0.63 19.11
CA VAL A 51 0.80 -0.10 18.34
C VAL A 51 0.51 -1.44 19.00
N ARG A 52 -0.67 -1.54 19.62
CA ARG A 52 -1.12 -2.79 20.27
C ARG A 52 -1.47 -3.88 19.25
N HIS A 53 -1.55 -5.11 19.72
CA HIS A 53 -1.96 -6.29 18.95
C HIS A 53 -1.07 -6.58 17.74
N ARG A 54 0.23 -6.32 17.84
CA ARG A 54 1.26 -6.67 16.86
C ARG A 54 2.26 -7.64 17.47
N GLY A 55 2.70 -8.62 16.68
CA GLY A 55 3.71 -9.58 17.11
C GLY A 55 3.47 -10.99 16.57
N GLY A 56 4.46 -11.86 16.70
CA GLY A 56 4.46 -13.18 16.06
C GLY A 56 4.49 -13.10 14.54
N GLY A 57 3.86 -14.09 13.91
CA GLY A 57 3.79 -14.18 12.46
C GLY A 57 5.01 -14.85 11.84
N HIS A 58 4.97 -15.10 10.54
CA HIS A 58 6.05 -15.73 9.78
C HIS A 58 7.27 -14.81 9.66
N LYS A 59 8.51 -15.36 9.68
CA LYS A 59 9.76 -14.62 9.41
C LYS A 59 9.72 -14.05 8.00
N LYS A 60 10.06 -12.76 7.84
CA LYS A 60 10.05 -12.06 6.55
C LYS A 60 11.39 -11.36 6.35
N ARG A 61 11.86 -11.31 5.10
CA ARG A 61 12.93 -10.41 4.67
C ARG A 61 12.32 -9.21 3.97
N TYR A 62 12.93 -8.05 4.13
CA TYR A 62 12.53 -6.84 3.42
C TYR A 62 13.17 -6.82 2.03
N ARG A 63 12.41 -6.38 1.02
CA ARG A 63 12.91 -6.13 -0.33
C ARG A 63 13.20 -4.64 -0.46
N LEU A 64 14.40 -4.31 -0.91
CA LEU A 64 14.76 -2.94 -1.25
C LEU A 64 13.99 -2.55 -2.52
N ILE A 65 13.02 -1.64 -2.37
CA ILE A 65 12.24 -1.14 -3.50
C ILE A 65 12.73 0.25 -3.85
N ASP A 66 12.99 0.48 -5.12
CA ASP A 66 13.30 1.81 -5.65
C ASP A 66 12.01 2.62 -5.78
N PHE A 67 11.73 3.42 -4.74
CA PHE A 67 10.62 4.36 -4.75
C PHE A 67 10.98 5.70 -5.39
N LYS A 68 12.28 5.98 -5.57
CA LYS A 68 12.74 7.26 -6.10
C LYS A 68 12.82 7.27 -7.61
N ARG A 69 13.08 6.11 -8.21
CA ARG A 69 13.24 5.98 -9.68
C ARG A 69 14.25 6.99 -10.24
N ASN A 70 15.34 7.22 -9.52
CA ASN A 70 16.33 8.27 -9.78
C ASN A 70 17.38 7.92 -10.83
N LYS A 71 17.27 6.78 -11.51
CA LYS A 71 18.13 6.39 -12.64
C LYS A 71 17.45 6.84 -13.93
N PHE A 72 17.68 8.11 -14.28
CA PHE A 72 16.99 8.77 -15.37
C PHE A 72 17.57 8.39 -16.73
N ASP A 73 16.71 8.33 -17.74
CA ASP A 73 16.98 8.13 -19.17
C ASP A 73 17.79 6.86 -19.50
N ILE A 74 17.91 5.94 -18.55
CA ILE A 74 18.55 4.65 -18.73
C ILE A 74 17.49 3.57 -18.84
N VAL A 75 17.53 2.80 -19.93
CA VAL A 75 16.62 1.70 -20.19
C VAL A 75 16.92 0.55 -19.22
N ALA A 76 15.90 0.05 -18.56
CA ALA A 76 15.92 -1.19 -17.79
C ALA A 76 14.97 -2.22 -18.41
N GLU A 77 15.28 -3.48 -18.28
CA GLU A 77 14.46 -4.60 -18.73
C GLU A 77 13.81 -5.30 -17.52
N VAL A 78 12.56 -5.66 -17.64
CA VAL A 78 11.85 -6.45 -16.62
C VAL A 78 12.30 -7.91 -16.70
N LYS A 79 13.00 -8.40 -15.68
CA LYS A 79 13.49 -9.80 -15.62
C LYS A 79 12.52 -10.75 -14.96
N SER A 80 11.82 -10.30 -13.94
CA SER A 80 10.86 -11.15 -13.21
C SER A 80 9.79 -10.32 -12.53
N ILE A 81 8.64 -10.96 -12.27
CA ILE A 81 7.57 -10.45 -11.40
C ILE A 81 7.50 -11.39 -10.19
N GLU A 82 7.57 -10.81 -8.98
CA GLU A 82 7.77 -11.58 -7.74
C GLU A 82 6.75 -11.22 -6.66
N TYR A 83 6.54 -12.17 -5.75
CA TYR A 83 5.77 -11.95 -4.53
C TYR A 83 6.60 -11.27 -3.45
N ASP A 84 6.06 -10.21 -2.83
CA ASP A 84 6.63 -9.59 -1.64
C ASP A 84 5.73 -9.79 -0.41
N PRO A 85 6.18 -10.51 0.64
CA PRO A 85 5.41 -10.70 1.87
C PRO A 85 5.21 -9.43 2.71
N ASN A 86 5.82 -8.30 2.32
CA ASN A 86 5.74 -7.04 3.06
C ASN A 86 4.66 -6.10 2.53
N ARG A 87 4.15 -6.35 1.34
CA ARG A 87 3.14 -5.53 0.67
C ARG A 87 2.08 -6.38 -0.02
N THR A 88 1.01 -5.75 -0.44
CA THR A 88 -0.09 -6.40 -1.14
C THR A 88 0.13 -6.47 -2.66
N ALA A 89 0.86 -5.51 -3.22
CA ALA A 89 1.25 -5.47 -4.62
C ALA A 89 2.39 -6.46 -4.91
N PHE A 90 2.48 -6.95 -6.15
CA PHE A 90 3.65 -7.64 -6.67
C PHE A 90 4.78 -6.64 -6.93
N ILE A 91 6.00 -7.14 -7.03
CA ILE A 91 7.19 -6.37 -7.36
C ILE A 91 7.80 -6.89 -8.66
N ALA A 92 8.47 -6.03 -9.41
CA ALA A 92 9.20 -6.40 -10.61
C ALA A 92 10.70 -6.15 -10.40
N LEU A 93 11.51 -7.11 -10.80
CA LEU A 93 12.96 -6.98 -10.85
C LEU A 93 13.35 -6.36 -12.17
N LEU A 94 14.00 -5.21 -12.12
CA LEU A 94 14.59 -4.53 -13.27
C LEU A 94 16.08 -4.81 -13.34
N GLU A 95 16.58 -5.02 -14.55
CA GLU A 95 18.01 -5.06 -14.83
C GLU A 95 18.35 -3.95 -15.82
N TYR A 96 19.26 -3.08 -15.44
CA TYR A 96 19.76 -1.98 -16.25
C TYR A 96 20.92 -2.44 -17.15
N LYS A 97 21.25 -1.65 -18.18
CA LYS A 97 22.37 -1.95 -19.10
C LYS A 97 23.73 -2.15 -18.40
N ASP A 98 23.94 -1.48 -17.25
CA ASP A 98 25.13 -1.60 -16.42
C ASP A 98 25.08 -2.78 -15.43
N ARG A 99 24.15 -3.73 -15.64
CA ARG A 99 23.88 -4.90 -14.77
C ARG A 99 23.42 -4.56 -13.35
N GLU A 100 23.18 -3.30 -13.01
CA GLU A 100 22.53 -2.96 -11.75
C GLU A 100 21.10 -3.51 -11.74
N ARG A 101 20.70 -4.12 -10.63
CA ARG A 101 19.34 -4.62 -10.42
C ARG A 101 18.61 -3.79 -9.38
N ARG A 102 17.34 -3.50 -9.63
CA ARG A 102 16.45 -2.82 -8.69
C ARG A 102 15.06 -3.44 -8.70
N TYR A 103 14.43 -3.49 -7.51
CA TYR A 103 13.01 -3.79 -7.44
C TYR A 103 12.17 -2.53 -7.58
N ILE A 104 11.09 -2.64 -8.31
CA ILE A 104 10.01 -1.64 -8.37
C ILE A 104 8.67 -2.27 -7.99
N ILE A 105 7.65 -1.45 -7.70
CA ILE A 105 6.28 -1.96 -7.61
C ILE A 105 5.82 -2.29 -9.03
N ALA A 106 5.39 -3.53 -9.25
CA ALA A 106 4.89 -3.96 -10.55
C ALA A 106 3.55 -3.28 -10.87
N GLN A 107 3.40 -2.82 -12.11
CA GLN A 107 2.14 -2.32 -12.63
C GLN A 107 1.32 -3.49 -13.22
N ASN A 108 0.01 -3.30 -13.29
CA ASN A 108 -0.88 -4.27 -13.92
C ASN A 108 -0.61 -4.32 -15.43
N GLY A 109 -0.49 -5.52 -15.99
CA GLY A 109 -0.17 -5.71 -17.41
C GLY A 109 1.33 -5.63 -17.76
N LEU A 110 2.21 -5.43 -16.77
CA LEU A 110 3.66 -5.47 -17.00
C LEU A 110 4.10 -6.89 -17.40
N GLN A 111 4.95 -6.99 -18.42
CA GLN A 111 5.45 -8.26 -18.95
C GLN A 111 6.95 -8.40 -18.79
N ILE A 112 7.44 -9.65 -18.77
CA ILE A 112 8.88 -9.95 -18.79
C ILE A 112 9.45 -9.49 -20.16
N GLY A 113 10.67 -8.97 -20.15
CA GLY A 113 11.34 -8.43 -21.33
C GLY A 113 10.90 -7.01 -21.69
N GLN A 114 9.84 -6.48 -21.09
CA GLN A 114 9.41 -5.10 -21.33
C GLN A 114 10.49 -4.12 -20.90
N LYS A 115 10.77 -3.15 -21.74
CA LYS A 115 11.72 -2.07 -21.47
C LYS A 115 11.03 -0.96 -20.68
N ILE A 116 11.66 -0.48 -19.62
CA ILE A 116 11.15 0.57 -18.74
C ILE A 116 12.17 1.68 -18.64
N ILE A 117 11.70 2.90 -18.74
CA ILE A 117 12.53 4.12 -18.59
C ILE A 117 11.93 5.00 -17.49
N SER A 118 12.79 5.72 -16.80
CA SER A 118 12.41 6.76 -15.86
C SER A 118 13.04 8.06 -16.29
N GLY A 119 12.32 9.17 -16.29
CA GLY A 119 12.88 10.47 -16.64
C GLY A 119 11.94 11.35 -17.44
N GLU A 120 12.50 12.42 -17.97
CA GLU A 120 11.75 13.42 -18.71
C GLU A 120 11.40 12.96 -20.13
N ASN A 121 12.30 12.17 -20.74
CA ASN A 121 12.20 11.70 -22.11
C ASN A 121 11.48 10.34 -22.25
N ALA A 122 10.97 9.79 -21.14
CA ALA A 122 10.26 8.52 -21.17
C ALA A 122 8.89 8.67 -21.88
N SER A 123 8.50 7.66 -22.65
CA SER A 123 7.15 7.57 -23.24
C SER A 123 6.10 7.32 -22.13
N PRO A 124 4.85 7.79 -22.27
CA PRO A 124 3.79 7.58 -21.29
C PRO A 124 3.20 6.16 -21.34
N GLU A 125 4.05 5.14 -21.29
CA GLU A 125 3.69 3.74 -21.31
C GLU A 125 3.65 3.12 -19.91
N VAL A 126 2.90 2.01 -19.76
CA VAL A 126 2.76 1.31 -18.48
C VAL A 126 4.11 0.86 -17.93
N GLY A 127 4.41 1.25 -16.69
CA GLY A 127 5.67 0.94 -16.00
C GLY A 127 6.70 2.07 -16.04
N ASN A 128 6.63 2.96 -17.00
CA ASN A 128 7.52 4.13 -17.08
C ASN A 128 7.21 5.13 -15.97
N ALA A 129 8.23 5.84 -15.51
CA ALA A 129 8.10 6.86 -14.48
C ALA A 129 8.50 8.23 -15.06
N LEU A 130 7.58 9.19 -15.00
CA LEU A 130 7.74 10.53 -15.56
C LEU A 130 7.43 11.60 -14.51
N TYR A 131 7.93 12.80 -14.78
CA TYR A 131 7.47 13.99 -14.08
C TYR A 131 5.99 14.25 -14.40
N LEU A 132 5.22 14.72 -13.42
CA LEU A 132 3.81 15.07 -13.64
C LEU A 132 3.62 16.15 -14.72
N SER A 133 4.67 16.97 -14.95
CA SER A 133 4.72 17.94 -16.05
C SER A 133 4.66 17.33 -17.45
N LYS A 134 5.12 16.09 -17.62
CA LYS A 134 5.21 15.40 -18.93
C LYS A 134 4.11 14.37 -19.16
N ILE A 135 3.34 14.01 -18.14
CA ILE A 135 2.26 13.02 -18.27
C ILE A 135 1.04 13.66 -18.91
N PRO A 136 0.41 13.05 -19.92
CA PRO A 136 -0.84 13.54 -20.50
C PRO A 136 -1.96 13.62 -19.46
N LEU A 137 -2.86 14.61 -19.59
CA LEU A 137 -4.03 14.74 -18.74
C LEU A 137 -4.98 13.55 -18.92
N GLY A 138 -5.71 13.20 -17.88
CA GLY A 138 -6.59 12.03 -17.87
C GLY A 138 -5.89 10.69 -17.63
N THR A 139 -4.54 10.64 -17.71
CA THR A 139 -3.77 9.40 -17.55
C THR A 139 -3.91 8.83 -16.15
N ILE A 140 -3.97 7.49 -16.07
CA ILE A 140 -3.96 6.73 -14.81
C ILE A 140 -2.52 6.55 -14.37
N ILE A 141 -2.22 6.97 -13.15
CA ILE A 141 -0.89 6.99 -12.55
C ILE A 141 -0.89 6.30 -11.19
N SER A 142 0.26 5.86 -10.75
CA SER A 142 0.49 5.24 -9.44
C SER A 142 1.87 5.61 -8.89
N CYS A 143 2.21 5.15 -7.70
CA CYS A 143 3.53 5.39 -7.09
C CYS A 143 3.94 6.88 -7.15
N ILE A 144 3.05 7.78 -6.72
CA ILE A 144 3.18 9.23 -6.88
C ILE A 144 3.98 9.81 -5.72
N GLU A 145 4.92 10.69 -6.01
CA GLU A 145 5.62 11.51 -5.03
C GLU A 145 4.74 12.63 -4.48
N LEU A 146 5.01 13.06 -3.26
CA LEU A 146 4.40 14.26 -2.66
C LEU A 146 5.35 15.46 -2.66
N ASN A 147 6.64 15.18 -2.53
CA ASN A 147 7.71 16.16 -2.61
C ASN A 147 8.73 15.66 -3.62
N PRO A 148 9.28 16.50 -4.48
CA PRO A 148 10.25 16.10 -5.50
C PRO A 148 11.44 15.36 -4.88
N GLY A 149 11.83 14.22 -5.46
CA GLY A 149 12.97 13.41 -5.04
C GLY A 149 12.80 12.65 -3.71
N ALA A 150 11.68 12.80 -3.02
CA ALA A 150 11.42 12.08 -1.76
C ALA A 150 11.03 10.60 -1.97
N GLY A 151 10.66 10.23 -3.18
CA GLY A 151 10.18 8.91 -3.55
C GLY A 151 8.67 8.76 -3.42
N ALA A 152 8.15 7.72 -4.03
CA ALA A 152 6.72 7.44 -4.12
C ALA A 152 6.06 7.27 -2.75
N VAL A 153 4.94 7.94 -2.51
CA VAL A 153 4.14 7.89 -1.27
C VAL A 153 2.70 7.46 -1.52
N LEU A 154 2.04 8.00 -2.54
CA LEU A 154 0.64 7.73 -2.84
C LEU A 154 0.48 6.57 -3.84
N ALA A 155 -0.69 5.92 -3.81
CA ALA A 155 -1.09 4.86 -4.74
C ALA A 155 -0.05 3.73 -4.90
N ARG A 156 0.36 3.07 -3.80
CA ARG A 156 1.37 1.99 -3.79
C ARG A 156 0.82 0.61 -3.45
N SER A 157 -0.40 0.54 -2.97
CA SER A 157 -1.05 -0.73 -2.59
C SER A 157 -1.59 -1.45 -3.83
N ALA A 158 -1.84 -2.75 -3.71
CA ALA A 158 -2.46 -3.54 -4.77
C ALA A 158 -3.72 -2.89 -5.34
N GLY A 159 -3.81 -2.79 -6.67
CA GLY A 159 -4.92 -2.18 -7.38
C GLY A 159 -5.09 -0.67 -7.19
N ALA A 160 -4.18 0.00 -6.46
CA ALA A 160 -4.29 1.43 -6.26
C ALA A 160 -3.82 2.21 -7.50
N PHE A 161 -4.51 3.32 -7.76
CA PHE A 161 -4.18 4.26 -8.84
C PHE A 161 -4.64 5.66 -8.45
N ALA A 162 -4.28 6.64 -9.23
CA ALA A 162 -4.85 7.99 -9.20
C ALA A 162 -4.98 8.47 -10.65
N GLN A 163 -5.77 9.50 -10.88
CA GLN A 163 -5.94 10.10 -12.19
C GLN A 163 -5.38 11.53 -12.18
N LEU A 164 -4.59 11.88 -13.18
CA LEU A 164 -4.12 13.24 -13.39
C LEU A 164 -5.23 14.04 -14.06
N MET A 165 -5.85 14.95 -13.31
CA MET A 165 -7.03 15.70 -13.78
C MET A 165 -6.67 16.99 -14.51
N ALA A 166 -5.77 17.76 -13.91
CA ALA A 166 -5.36 19.06 -14.44
C ALA A 166 -3.90 19.34 -14.10
N ARG A 167 -3.30 20.24 -14.84
CA ARG A 167 -1.93 20.68 -14.62
C ARG A 167 -1.85 22.19 -14.88
N GLU A 168 -1.39 22.90 -13.89
CA GLU A 168 -1.00 24.30 -13.94
C GLU A 168 0.54 24.42 -13.97
N LYS A 169 1.08 25.63 -14.06
CA LYS A 169 2.53 25.87 -14.20
C LYS A 169 3.38 25.15 -13.14
N LYS A 170 2.96 25.16 -11.87
CA LYS A 170 3.73 24.60 -10.74
C LYS A 170 3.06 23.43 -10.03
N LEU A 171 1.77 23.26 -10.21
CA LEU A 171 0.95 22.27 -9.50
C LEU A 171 0.18 21.40 -10.47
N ALA A 172 0.10 20.12 -10.15
CA ALA A 172 -0.75 19.14 -10.81
C ALA A 172 -1.88 18.71 -9.86
N THR A 173 -3.09 18.62 -10.37
CA THR A 173 -4.28 18.17 -9.65
C THR A 173 -4.50 16.69 -9.92
N ILE A 174 -4.49 15.88 -8.85
CA ILE A 174 -4.71 14.43 -8.93
C ILE A 174 -5.96 14.04 -8.15
N LYS A 175 -6.72 13.10 -8.70
CA LYS A 175 -7.87 12.46 -8.06
C LYS A 175 -7.47 11.07 -7.55
N LEU A 176 -7.58 10.87 -6.25
CA LEU A 176 -7.25 9.61 -5.59
C LEU A 176 -8.44 8.63 -5.61
N PRO A 177 -8.21 7.30 -5.40
CA PRO A 177 -9.29 6.31 -5.36
C PRO A 177 -10.33 6.56 -4.27
N SER A 178 -9.94 7.30 -3.23
CA SER A 178 -10.87 7.72 -2.15
C SER A 178 -11.88 8.80 -2.58
N GLY A 179 -11.73 9.38 -3.79
CA GLY A 179 -12.47 10.56 -4.25
C GLY A 179 -11.87 11.89 -3.79
N GLU A 180 -10.81 11.88 -2.97
CA GLU A 180 -10.09 13.10 -2.60
C GLU A 180 -9.34 13.66 -3.80
N THR A 181 -9.54 14.94 -4.08
CA THR A 181 -8.78 15.69 -5.10
C THR A 181 -7.77 16.58 -4.40
N ARG A 182 -6.51 16.47 -4.82
CA ARG A 182 -5.43 17.23 -4.21
C ARG A 182 -4.39 17.71 -5.22
N THR A 183 -3.64 18.74 -4.84
CA THR A 183 -2.52 19.27 -5.62
C THR A 183 -1.20 18.64 -5.20
N VAL A 184 -0.31 18.49 -6.16
CA VAL A 184 1.07 18.01 -6.01
C VAL A 184 1.97 18.82 -6.94
N PRO A 185 3.23 19.15 -6.58
CA PRO A 185 4.15 19.82 -7.48
C PRO A 185 4.34 19.08 -8.81
N THR A 186 4.37 19.79 -9.92
CA THR A 186 4.54 19.19 -11.28
C THR A 186 5.90 18.53 -11.47
N THR A 187 6.88 18.88 -10.65
CA THR A 187 8.23 18.27 -10.60
C THR A 187 8.27 16.93 -9.86
N CYS A 188 7.18 16.49 -9.25
CA CYS A 188 7.08 15.16 -8.66
C CYS A 188 6.97 14.10 -9.75
N ILE A 189 7.52 12.92 -9.46
CA ILE A 189 7.50 11.76 -10.36
C ILE A 189 6.29 10.88 -10.02
N ALA A 190 5.71 10.29 -11.05
CA ALA A 190 4.69 9.25 -10.93
C ALA A 190 4.94 8.14 -11.95
N THR A 191 4.51 6.92 -11.64
CA THR A 191 4.56 5.78 -12.57
C THR A 191 3.24 5.65 -13.31
N ILE A 192 3.30 5.41 -14.62
CA ILE A 192 2.12 5.18 -15.46
C ILE A 192 1.53 3.81 -15.18
N GLY A 193 0.21 3.76 -15.03
CA GLY A 193 -0.56 2.52 -14.86
C GLY A 193 -1.10 2.30 -13.44
N VAL A 194 -1.88 1.23 -13.31
CA VAL A 194 -2.48 0.75 -12.06
C VAL A 194 -1.53 -0.22 -11.38
N VAL A 195 -1.43 -0.20 -10.07
CA VAL A 195 -0.62 -1.18 -9.32
C VAL A 195 -1.18 -2.59 -9.48
N SER A 196 -0.31 -3.57 -9.64
CA SER A 196 -0.63 -4.99 -9.81
C SER A 196 -1.47 -5.59 -8.67
N ASN A 197 -1.98 -6.82 -8.88
CA ASN A 197 -2.73 -7.60 -7.89
C ASN A 197 -4.04 -6.91 -7.44
N SER A 198 -4.79 -6.32 -8.36
CA SER A 198 -6.04 -5.59 -8.10
C SER A 198 -7.09 -6.44 -7.33
N ASP A 199 -7.11 -7.75 -7.59
CA ASP A 199 -8.03 -8.69 -6.97
C ASP A 199 -7.70 -9.01 -5.49
N HIS A 200 -6.63 -8.42 -4.94
CA HIS A 200 -6.24 -8.64 -3.53
C HIS A 200 -7.38 -8.34 -2.53
N GLN A 201 -8.24 -7.38 -2.84
CA GLN A 201 -9.40 -7.03 -2.02
C GLN A 201 -10.44 -8.17 -1.91
N LEU A 202 -10.48 -9.10 -2.88
CA LEU A 202 -11.41 -10.22 -2.92
C LEU A 202 -10.94 -11.41 -2.06
N LEU A 203 -9.73 -11.38 -1.51
CA LEU A 203 -9.17 -12.46 -0.72
C LEU A 203 -9.88 -12.60 0.63
N VAL A 204 -10.30 -13.83 0.94
CA VAL A 204 -10.93 -14.18 2.21
C VAL A 204 -10.06 -15.16 2.97
N SER A 205 -9.65 -14.79 4.18
CA SER A 205 -8.71 -15.57 4.98
C SER A 205 -9.25 -16.92 5.47
N GLY A 206 -10.53 -17.02 5.79
CA GLY A 206 -11.23 -18.24 6.20
C GLY A 206 -10.99 -18.67 7.65
N LYS A 207 -9.88 -18.32 8.30
CA LYS A 207 -9.60 -18.66 9.71
C LYS A 207 -8.76 -17.62 10.45
N ALA A 208 -8.92 -17.53 11.76
CA ALA A 208 -8.19 -16.59 12.63
C ALA A 208 -6.68 -16.83 12.62
N GLY A 209 -6.22 -18.08 12.49
CA GLY A 209 -4.80 -18.41 12.43
C GLY A 209 -4.03 -17.71 11.32
N ARG A 210 -4.68 -17.37 10.20
CA ARG A 210 -4.04 -16.58 9.13
C ARG A 210 -3.67 -15.18 9.58
N SER A 211 -4.54 -14.53 10.35
CA SER A 211 -4.23 -13.23 10.97
C SER A 211 -3.02 -13.35 11.89
N ARG A 212 -2.89 -14.47 12.62
CA ARG A 212 -1.71 -14.76 13.44
C ARG A 212 -0.44 -14.89 12.59
N TRP A 213 -0.50 -15.58 11.46
CA TRP A 213 0.65 -15.75 10.54
C TRP A 213 1.17 -14.43 9.98
N ILE A 214 0.30 -13.45 9.75
CA ILE A 214 0.71 -12.11 9.30
C ILE A 214 1.11 -11.17 10.44
N GLY A 215 1.11 -11.66 11.70
CA GLY A 215 1.55 -10.91 12.88
C GLY A 215 0.48 -10.05 13.55
N ARG A 216 -0.79 -10.32 13.30
CA ARG A 216 -1.92 -9.69 14.01
C ARG A 216 -2.32 -10.56 15.18
N ARG A 217 -2.32 -10.00 16.40
CA ARG A 217 -2.82 -10.66 17.61
C ARG A 217 -4.31 -10.42 17.80
N PRO A 218 -5.01 -11.28 18.54
CA PRO A 218 -6.41 -11.09 18.92
C PRO A 218 -6.64 -9.74 19.59
N ARG A 219 -7.86 -9.23 19.46
CA ARG A 219 -8.30 -7.97 20.08
C ARG A 219 -9.50 -8.25 20.98
N THR A 220 -9.43 -7.83 22.22
CA THR A 220 -10.57 -7.82 23.13
C THR A 220 -11.50 -6.68 22.75
N ARG A 221 -12.80 -6.91 22.75
CA ARG A 221 -13.80 -5.85 22.52
C ARG A 221 -13.83 -4.90 23.72
N PRO A 222 -14.02 -3.58 23.51
CA PRO A 222 -14.10 -2.60 24.61
C PRO A 222 -15.14 -2.93 25.68
N VAL A 223 -16.31 -3.42 25.27
CA VAL A 223 -17.41 -3.79 26.16
C VAL A 223 -17.05 -4.98 27.11
N ALA A 224 -16.06 -5.80 26.73
CA ALA A 224 -15.60 -6.92 27.54
C ALA A 224 -14.41 -6.56 28.44
N MET A 225 -14.07 -5.29 28.56
CA MET A 225 -13.02 -4.77 29.42
C MET A 225 -13.61 -4.22 30.73
N ASN A 226 -12.75 -4.01 31.74
CA ASN A 226 -13.13 -3.33 32.96
C ASN A 226 -13.19 -1.79 32.72
N PRO A 227 -13.92 -1.05 33.59
CA PRO A 227 -14.04 0.41 33.47
C PRO A 227 -12.70 1.14 33.47
N VAL A 228 -11.71 0.65 34.20
CA VAL A 228 -10.34 1.22 34.26
C VAL A 228 -9.58 1.10 32.92
N ASP A 229 -9.91 0.11 32.11
CA ASP A 229 -9.21 -0.18 30.86
C ASP A 229 -9.83 0.54 29.66
N HIS A 230 -11.14 0.77 29.70
CA HIS A 230 -11.85 1.37 28.59
C HIS A 230 -13.15 2.05 29.03
N PRO A 231 -13.51 3.25 28.51
CA PRO A 231 -14.75 3.97 28.85
C PRO A 231 -16.04 3.18 28.56
N MET A 232 -15.99 2.14 27.74
CA MET A 232 -17.12 1.27 27.43
C MET A 232 -17.09 -0.04 28.22
N GLY A 233 -16.17 -0.18 29.16
CA GLY A 233 -16.05 -1.37 30.02
C GLY A 233 -16.97 -1.32 31.21
N GLY A 234 -17.16 -2.47 31.88
CA GLY A 234 -17.97 -2.62 33.06
C GLY A 234 -19.44 -2.97 32.80
N GLY A 235 -20.22 -3.01 33.87
CA GLY A 235 -21.62 -3.42 33.86
C GLY A 235 -21.82 -4.89 34.21
N GLU A 236 -23.05 -5.27 34.57
CA GLU A 236 -23.47 -6.64 34.79
C GLU A 236 -23.97 -7.25 33.45
N GLY A 237 -23.39 -8.38 33.04
CA GLY A 237 -23.77 -9.09 31.84
C GLY A 237 -23.46 -8.29 30.54
N ARG A 238 -24.40 -8.26 29.62
CA ARG A 238 -24.26 -7.55 28.31
C ARG A 238 -24.61 -6.08 28.43
N ALA A 239 -23.72 -5.26 28.99
CA ALA A 239 -23.88 -3.81 28.96
C ALA A 239 -23.61 -3.25 27.56
N SER A 240 -24.39 -2.25 27.11
CA SER A 240 -24.21 -1.59 25.82
C SER A 240 -22.96 -0.69 25.76
N GLY A 241 -22.43 -0.28 26.90
CA GLY A 241 -21.26 0.61 27.00
C GLY A 241 -21.51 2.05 26.55
N GLY A 242 -22.77 2.41 26.28
CA GLY A 242 -23.16 3.75 25.82
C GLY A 242 -22.68 4.10 24.41
N HIS A 243 -22.52 5.39 24.12
CA HIS A 243 -22.06 5.87 22.83
C HIS A 243 -20.64 5.37 22.49
N PRO A 244 -20.39 4.81 21.29
CA PRO A 244 -19.08 4.24 20.93
C PRO A 244 -17.92 5.23 21.07
N ARG A 245 -16.96 4.89 21.91
CA ARG A 245 -15.77 5.72 22.18
C ARG A 245 -14.48 4.91 22.00
N SER A 246 -13.38 5.63 21.76
CA SER A 246 -12.03 5.07 21.81
C SER A 246 -11.56 4.96 23.26
N LYS A 247 -10.41 4.29 23.49
CA LYS A 247 -9.78 4.21 24.82
C LYS A 247 -9.56 5.61 25.45
N ASN A 248 -9.35 6.63 24.65
CA ASN A 248 -9.11 8.00 25.10
C ASN A 248 -10.42 8.83 25.20
N GLY A 249 -11.59 8.19 25.20
CA GLY A 249 -12.87 8.86 25.31
C GLY A 249 -13.39 9.54 24.03
N ILE A 250 -12.58 9.55 22.95
CA ILE A 250 -12.96 10.21 21.68
C ILE A 250 -14.07 9.40 21.00
N PRO A 251 -15.16 10.04 20.54
CA PRO A 251 -16.22 9.36 19.81
C PRO A 251 -15.67 8.57 18.60
N ALA A 252 -16.05 7.28 18.48
CA ALA A 252 -15.54 6.39 17.46
C ALA A 252 -16.31 6.46 16.14
N LYS A 253 -17.54 6.98 16.15
CA LYS A 253 -18.40 7.16 14.97
C LYS A 253 -18.63 8.63 14.68
N GLY A 254 -18.48 9.03 13.42
CA GLY A 254 -18.79 10.36 12.91
C GLY A 254 -17.80 11.48 13.28
N PHE A 255 -17.00 11.31 14.33
CA PHE A 255 -16.07 12.34 14.75
C PHE A 255 -14.89 12.49 13.77
N ARG A 256 -14.59 13.75 13.39
CA ARG A 256 -13.47 14.09 12.50
C ARG A 256 -12.18 14.16 13.30
N THR A 257 -11.30 13.16 13.17
CA THR A 257 -10.02 13.05 13.91
C THR A 257 -8.87 13.81 13.26
N ARG A 258 -8.98 14.23 11.99
CA ARG A 258 -7.96 15.04 11.32
C ARG A 258 -7.89 16.43 11.95
N SER A 259 -6.70 16.88 12.33
CA SER A 259 -6.50 18.24 12.84
C SER A 259 -6.94 19.28 11.84
N LYS A 260 -7.67 20.31 12.32
CA LYS A 260 -8.12 21.44 11.49
C LYS A 260 -6.94 22.25 10.92
N ASN A 261 -5.89 22.41 11.72
CA ASN A 261 -4.72 23.24 11.38
C ASN A 261 -3.56 22.44 10.76
N LYS A 262 -3.84 21.27 10.17
CA LYS A 262 -2.79 20.47 9.53
C LYS A 262 -2.29 21.18 8.27
N ALA A 263 -0.98 21.42 8.18
CA ALA A 263 -0.34 22.13 7.05
C ALA A 263 -0.67 21.53 5.68
N SER A 264 -0.88 20.20 5.58
CA SER A 264 -1.27 19.54 4.34
C SER A 264 -2.73 19.80 3.90
N ASN A 265 -3.52 20.55 4.66
CA ASN A 265 -4.89 20.89 4.25
C ASN A 265 -4.91 21.82 3.02
N LYS A 266 -3.90 22.69 2.87
CA LYS A 266 -3.76 23.59 1.72
C LYS A 266 -3.63 22.87 0.37
N PHE A 267 -3.22 21.60 0.38
CA PHE A 267 -3.07 20.79 -0.84
C PHE A 267 -4.32 19.99 -1.19
N ILE A 268 -5.37 20.00 -0.37
CA ILE A 268 -6.60 19.27 -0.62
C ILE A 268 -7.62 20.25 -1.17
N LEU A 269 -8.00 20.06 -2.44
CA LEU A 269 -9.02 20.87 -3.11
C LEU A 269 -10.41 20.37 -2.73
N GLU A 270 -10.65 19.07 -2.89
CA GLU A 270 -11.93 18.45 -2.58
C GLU A 270 -11.71 17.22 -1.72
N ARG A 271 -12.46 17.10 -0.63
CA ARG A 271 -12.45 15.89 0.22
C ARG A 271 -13.38 14.85 -0.36
N ARG A 272 -13.12 13.56 -0.02
CA ARG A 272 -14.04 12.47 -0.37
C ARG A 272 -15.47 12.84 0.08
N LYS A 273 -16.43 12.66 -0.81
CA LYS A 273 -17.85 12.68 -0.45
C LYS A 273 -18.15 11.49 0.45
N LYS A 274 -19.02 11.71 1.43
CA LYS A 274 -19.47 10.66 2.36
C LYS A 274 -20.33 9.64 1.64
#